data_a76c657211e9e1ad18fb1d95ea2fd369
#
_entry.id   a76c657211e9e1ad18fb1d95ea2fd369
#
_cell.length_a   1.000
_cell.length_b   1.000
_cell.length_c   1.000
_cell.angle_alpha   90.00
_cell.angle_beta   90.00
_cell.angle_gamma   90.00
#
_symmetry.space_group_name_H-M   'P 1'
#
loop_
_entity.id
_entity.type
_entity.pdbx_description
1 polymer ?
#
loop_
_entity_poly.entity_id
_entity_poly.type
_entity_poly.pdbx_seq_one_letter_code
_entity_poly.pdbx_strand_id
1 'polypeptide(L)'
;MAMSDNSKKVLNYLKAINAGDPVTAADVADALGLEKRQVDGIFTSAIQRKNLGIRVPAEVELEDGTHKTVKFLKLTDAGMAFDPEVEAE
;
A
#
# COMPACT_ATOMS: atom_id res chain seq x y z
N MET A 1 -8.87 -11.09 14.35
CA MET A 1 -9.47 -9.76 14.36
C MET A 1 -9.63 -9.22 12.96
N ALA A 2 -10.75 -8.58 12.69
CA ALA A 2 -10.97 -7.93 11.41
C ALA A 2 -10.04 -6.74 11.25
N MET A 3 -9.71 -6.40 10.01
CA MET A 3 -8.98 -5.18 9.72
C MET A 3 -9.83 -3.97 10.05
N SER A 4 -9.19 -2.88 10.46
CA SER A 4 -9.88 -1.60 10.60
C SER A 4 -10.41 -1.12 9.26
N ASP A 5 -11.37 -0.19 9.27
CA ASP A 5 -11.92 0.35 8.03
C ASP A 5 -10.84 0.97 7.14
N ASN A 6 -9.90 1.70 7.74
CA ASN A 6 -8.83 2.31 6.97
C ASN A 6 -7.90 1.25 6.36
N SER A 7 -7.60 0.19 7.11
CA SER A 7 -6.79 -0.91 6.58
C SER A 7 -7.47 -1.59 5.40
N LYS A 8 -8.78 -1.80 5.48
CA LYS A 8 -9.56 -2.37 4.37
C LYS A 8 -9.50 -1.47 3.15
N LYS A 9 -9.64 -0.16 3.35
CA LYS A 9 -9.56 0.81 2.24
C LYS A 9 -8.21 0.75 1.54
N VAL A 10 -7.13 0.75 2.31
CA VAL A 10 -5.78 0.68 1.75
C VAL A 10 -5.58 -0.61 0.98
N LEU A 11 -5.94 -1.74 1.58
CA LEU A 11 -5.76 -3.03 0.92
C LEU A 11 -6.60 -3.14 -0.36
N ASN A 12 -7.87 -2.76 -0.29
CA ASN A 12 -8.76 -2.81 -1.46
C ASN A 12 -8.27 -1.90 -2.58
N TYR A 13 -7.79 -0.71 -2.23
CA TYR A 13 -7.23 0.20 -3.22
C TYR A 13 -6.01 -0.42 -3.91
N LEU A 14 -5.10 -1.00 -3.13
CA LEU A 14 -3.91 -1.65 -3.68
C LEU A 14 -4.28 -2.86 -4.54
N LYS A 15 -5.28 -3.64 -4.15
CA LYS A 15 -5.75 -4.75 -4.97
C LYS A 15 -6.27 -4.27 -6.32
N ALA A 16 -7.01 -3.16 -6.31
CA ALA A 16 -7.60 -2.64 -7.55
C ALA A 16 -6.55 -2.13 -8.53
N ILE A 17 -5.44 -1.58 -8.05
CA ILE A 17 -4.43 -0.94 -8.90
C ILE A 17 -3.15 -1.76 -9.05
N ASN A 18 -3.02 -2.87 -8.35
CA ASN A 18 -1.74 -3.61 -8.29
C ASN A 18 -1.30 -4.16 -9.64
N ALA A 19 -2.23 -4.35 -10.57
CA ALA A 19 -1.89 -4.79 -11.92
C ALA A 19 -1.47 -3.63 -12.83
N GLY A 20 -1.62 -2.40 -12.37
CA GLY A 20 -1.27 -1.20 -13.12
C GLY A 20 0.02 -0.57 -12.64
N ASP A 21 0.05 0.75 -12.67
CA ASP A 21 1.24 1.49 -12.26
C ASP A 21 1.47 1.38 -10.74
N PRO A 22 2.73 1.27 -10.32
CA PRO A 22 3.03 1.23 -8.90
C PRO A 22 2.71 2.57 -8.22
N VAL A 23 2.35 2.50 -6.94
CA VAL A 23 2.00 3.70 -6.16
C VAL A 23 2.79 3.74 -4.87
N THR A 24 2.99 4.96 -4.35
CA THR A 24 3.63 5.19 -3.05
C THR A 24 2.55 5.36 -1.98
N ALA A 25 2.99 5.39 -0.72
CA ALA A 25 2.08 5.67 0.39
C ALA A 25 1.39 7.03 0.22
N ALA A 26 2.11 8.02 -0.31
CA ALA A 26 1.54 9.35 -0.55
C ALA A 26 0.42 9.29 -1.58
N ASP A 27 0.61 8.51 -2.65
CA ASP A 27 -0.41 8.34 -3.68
C ASP A 27 -1.68 7.70 -3.12
N VAL A 28 -1.51 6.69 -2.30
CA VAL A 28 -2.65 6.01 -1.66
C VAL A 28 -3.35 6.94 -0.70
N ALA A 29 -2.58 7.70 0.08
CA ALA A 29 -3.15 8.66 1.03
C ALA A 29 -4.00 9.70 0.31
N ASP A 30 -3.51 10.26 -0.79
CA ASP A 30 -4.25 11.25 -1.58
C ASP A 30 -5.55 10.66 -2.13
N ALA A 31 -5.48 9.44 -2.65
CA ALA A 31 -6.63 8.79 -3.24
C ALA A 31 -7.72 8.48 -2.20
N LEU A 32 -7.33 8.17 -0.98
CA LEU A 32 -8.26 7.75 0.07
C LEU A 32 -8.60 8.86 1.07
N GLY A 33 -7.98 10.03 0.93
CA GLY A 33 -8.21 11.13 1.87
C GLY A 33 -7.57 10.89 3.23
N LEU A 34 -6.47 10.14 3.27
CA LEU A 34 -5.74 9.84 4.48
C LEU A 34 -4.41 10.57 4.50
N GLU A 35 -3.72 10.56 5.64
CA GLU A 35 -2.37 11.10 5.71
C GLU A 35 -1.37 10.02 5.33
N LYS A 36 -0.24 10.44 4.75
CA LYS A 36 0.81 9.51 4.33
C LYS A 36 1.26 8.62 5.48
N ARG A 37 1.44 9.19 6.68
CA ARG A 37 1.88 8.40 7.84
C ARG A 37 0.84 7.37 8.27
N GLN A 38 -0.45 7.67 8.08
CA GLN A 38 -1.51 6.70 8.34
C GLN A 38 -1.40 5.51 7.40
N VAL A 39 -1.19 5.78 6.11
CA VAL A 39 -1.03 4.72 5.11
C VAL A 39 0.24 3.91 5.40
N ASP A 40 1.35 4.57 5.73
CA ASP A 40 2.58 3.88 6.08
C ASP A 40 2.39 2.95 7.29
N GLY A 41 1.74 3.44 8.33
CA GLY A 41 1.47 2.65 9.53
C GLY A 41 0.56 1.47 9.25
N ILE A 42 -0.49 1.69 8.49
CA ILE A 42 -1.43 0.63 8.10
C ILE A 42 -0.71 -0.42 7.26
N PHE A 43 0.05 0.01 6.27
CA PHE A 43 0.77 -0.92 5.42
C PHE A 43 1.75 -1.76 6.23
N THR A 44 2.52 -1.13 7.12
CA THR A 44 3.47 -1.84 7.95
C THR A 44 2.80 -2.84 8.88
N SER A 45 1.73 -2.43 9.57
CA SER A 45 1.14 -3.26 10.63
C SER A 45 0.11 -4.25 10.11
N ALA A 46 -0.66 -3.89 9.08
CA ALA A 46 -1.77 -4.73 8.63
C ALA A 46 -1.45 -5.52 7.35
N ILE A 47 -0.53 -5.03 6.54
CA ILE A 47 -0.25 -5.63 5.23
C ILE A 47 1.13 -6.27 5.19
N GLN A 48 2.19 -5.49 5.40
CA GLN A 48 3.55 -6.00 5.33
C GLN A 48 3.83 -7.03 6.42
N ARG A 49 3.35 -6.78 7.63
CA ARG A 49 3.56 -7.69 8.74
C ARG A 49 2.92 -9.06 8.52
N LYS A 50 1.84 -9.11 7.76
CA LYS A 50 1.15 -10.36 7.43
C LYS A 50 1.63 -10.97 6.11
N ASN A 51 2.69 -10.44 5.54
CA ASN A 51 3.23 -10.86 4.26
C ASN A 51 2.24 -10.69 3.09
N LEU A 52 1.32 -9.76 3.22
CA LEU A 52 0.35 -9.48 2.17
C LEU A 52 0.89 -8.45 1.17
N GLY A 53 1.94 -7.73 1.53
CA GLY A 53 2.54 -6.74 0.65
C GLY A 53 3.99 -6.48 0.99
N ILE A 54 4.68 -5.84 0.08
CA ILE A 54 6.08 -5.47 0.24
C ILE A 54 6.28 -4.03 -0.24
N ARG A 55 7.37 -3.42 0.22
CA ARG A 55 7.80 -2.13 -0.29
C ARG A 55 8.93 -2.37 -1.27
N VAL A 56 8.80 -1.81 -2.48
CA VAL A 56 9.81 -1.94 -3.52
C VAL A 56 10.50 -0.60 -3.68
N PRO A 57 11.78 -0.48 -3.32
CA PRO A 57 12.50 0.78 -3.49
C PRO A 57 12.77 1.05 -4.96
N ALA A 58 12.64 2.30 -5.36
CA ALA A 58 12.92 2.73 -6.72
C ALA A 58 13.47 4.14 -6.69
N GLU A 59 14.30 4.47 -7.67
CA GLU A 59 14.85 5.80 -7.83
C GLU A 59 14.08 6.51 -8.94
N VAL A 60 13.58 7.71 -8.65
CA VAL A 60 12.89 8.51 -9.63
C VAL A 60 13.62 9.83 -9.84
N GLU A 61 13.62 10.34 -11.07
CA GLU A 61 14.20 11.62 -11.39
C GLU A 61 13.13 12.70 -11.28
N LEU A 62 13.49 13.78 -10.59
CA LEU A 62 12.59 14.92 -10.41
C LEU A 62 12.79 15.90 -11.57
N GLU A 63 11.84 16.84 -11.70
CA GLU A 63 11.88 17.83 -12.80
C GLU A 63 13.15 18.69 -12.79
N ASP A 64 13.72 18.91 -11.62
CA ASP A 64 14.95 19.71 -11.50
C ASP A 64 16.22 18.89 -11.74
N GLY A 65 16.11 17.64 -12.15
CA GLY A 65 17.25 16.78 -12.43
C GLY A 65 17.79 16.03 -11.21
N THR A 66 17.22 16.25 -10.04
CA THR A 66 17.64 15.50 -8.85
C THR A 66 16.95 14.13 -8.82
N HIS A 67 17.54 13.23 -8.05
CA HIS A 67 16.99 11.88 -7.89
C HIS A 67 16.46 11.70 -6.48
N LYS A 68 15.38 10.97 -6.36
CA LYS A 68 14.77 10.66 -5.07
C LYS A 68 14.44 9.18 -5.01
N THR A 69 14.78 8.56 -3.89
CA THR A 69 14.38 7.17 -3.65
C THR A 69 12.97 7.16 -3.09
N VAL A 70 12.08 6.41 -3.72
CA VAL A 70 10.72 6.21 -3.24
C VAL A 70 10.50 4.73 -3.03
N LYS A 71 9.52 4.38 -2.21
CA LYS A 71 9.16 2.98 -1.97
C LYS A 71 7.74 2.79 -2.46
N PHE A 72 7.60 1.96 -3.48
CA PHE A 72 6.28 1.62 -4.00
C PHE A 72 5.66 0.51 -3.16
N LEU A 73 4.36 0.62 -2.92
CA LEU A 73 3.61 -0.38 -2.18
C LEU A 73 3.07 -1.40 -3.17
N LYS A 74 3.41 -2.66 -2.97
CA LYS A 74 3.00 -3.73 -3.88
C LYS A 74 2.45 -4.89 -3.06
N LEU A 75 1.36 -5.49 -3.54
CA LEU A 75 0.81 -6.67 -2.88
C LEU A 75 1.51 -7.93 -3.40
N THR A 76 1.69 -8.90 -2.49
CA THR A 76 2.15 -10.22 -2.86
C THR A 76 0.99 -11.04 -3.38
N ASP A 77 1.26 -12.25 -3.88
CA ASP A 77 0.18 -13.15 -4.29
C ASP A 77 -0.78 -13.41 -3.15
N ALA A 78 -0.26 -13.55 -1.93
CA ALA A 78 -1.10 -13.71 -0.73
C ALA A 78 -1.97 -12.48 -0.50
N GLY A 79 -1.41 -11.28 -0.72
CA GLY A 79 -2.17 -10.03 -0.58
C GLY A 79 -3.28 -9.91 -1.61
N MET A 80 -3.01 -10.32 -2.85
CA MET A 80 -4.02 -10.28 -3.90
C MET A 80 -5.15 -11.28 -3.65
N ALA A 81 -4.85 -12.40 -3.02
CA ALA A 81 -5.83 -13.41 -2.69
C ALA A 81 -6.58 -13.13 -1.38
N PHE A 82 -6.05 -12.24 -0.57
CA PHE A 82 -6.63 -11.92 0.72
C PHE A 82 -7.91 -11.09 0.56
N ASP A 83 -8.97 -11.49 1.24
CA ASP A 83 -10.22 -10.74 1.24
C ASP A 83 -10.37 -10.02 2.57
N PRO A 84 -10.25 -8.68 2.60
CA PRO A 84 -10.34 -7.94 3.86
C PRO A 84 -11.76 -7.89 4.44
N GLU A 85 -12.77 -8.28 3.66
CA GLU A 85 -14.14 -8.33 4.15
C GLU A 85 -14.44 -9.65 4.86
N VAL A 86 -13.59 -10.66 4.71
CA VAL A 86 -13.73 -11.93 5.42
C VAL A 86 -12.81 -11.90 6.63
N GLU A 87 -13.37 -12.05 7.81
CA GLU A 87 -12.56 -12.11 9.01
C GLU A 87 -11.75 -13.39 9.04
N ALA A 88 -10.42 -13.21 9.12
CA ALA A 88 -9.53 -14.34 9.29
C ALA A 88 -9.27 -14.50 10.78
N GLU A 89 -9.65 -15.60 11.29
CA GLU A 89 -9.42 -15.93 12.69
C GLU A 89 -8.01 -16.45 12.91
#